data_73e988b9801c6b00867d232d78bcc901
#
_entry.id   73e988b9801c6b00867d232d78bcc901
#
_cell.length_a   1.000
_cell.length_b   1.000
_cell.length_c   1.000
_cell.angle_alpha   90.00
_cell.angle_beta   90.00
_cell.angle_gamma   90.00
#
_symmetry.space_group_name_H-M   'P 1'
#
loop_
_entity.id
_entity.type
_entity.pdbx_description
1 polymer ?
#
loop_
_entity_poly.entity_id
_entity_poly.type
_entity_poly.pdbx_seq_one_letter_code
_entity_poly.pdbx_strand_id
1 'polypeptide(L)'
;RRTLGKHVMQKGSLVAPDRLRFDFSHMKPITNEELETIDKLVNEYVSNSSEVTTRIMTPKAAIEKGALAFFGEKYGEEVRVVSMGKQKDAYFSTELCGGTHVKNTGDIGKFKTVSQSSIAAGVRRVEALIDKQLKDVIKNKEKLLSLSTQKDEETIKELSSQIIKLGGKPNVDNKDLKEIIKNLSRQLEQLNVSSVLQDKTKNIIKDDKINNIKVRFQKVQDLPPKDLRKLVD
;
A
#
# COMPACT_ATOMS: atom_id res chain seq x y z
N ARG A 1 1.66 13.85 -19.42
CA ARG A 1 1.10 14.03 -20.78
C ARG A 1 1.65 13.01 -21.78
N ARG A 2 2.94 12.70 -21.74
CA ARG A 2 3.53 11.68 -22.64
C ARG A 2 2.97 10.27 -22.37
N THR A 3 2.76 9.92 -21.13
CA THR A 3 2.25 8.60 -20.73
C THR A 3 0.73 8.52 -20.80
N LEU A 4 0.03 9.47 -20.21
CA LEU A 4 -1.43 9.42 -20.03
C LEU A 4 -2.23 10.15 -21.10
N GLY A 5 -1.59 10.95 -21.96
CA GLY A 5 -2.22 11.65 -23.05
C GLY A 5 -2.26 13.18 -22.92
N LYS A 6 -2.55 13.86 -24.04
CA LYS A 6 -2.52 15.33 -24.15
C LYS A 6 -3.56 16.05 -23.30
N HIS A 7 -4.64 15.36 -22.87
CA HIS A 7 -5.69 15.89 -22.00
C HIS A 7 -5.22 16.18 -20.57
N VAL A 8 -4.09 15.63 -20.16
CA VAL A 8 -3.53 15.85 -18.82
C VAL A 8 -3.09 17.30 -18.66
N MET A 9 -3.70 17.99 -17.70
CA MET A 9 -3.41 19.37 -17.33
C MET A 9 -3.33 19.47 -15.82
N GLN A 10 -2.39 20.25 -15.31
CA GLN A 10 -2.27 20.50 -13.86
C GLN A 10 -3.53 21.20 -13.35
N LYS A 11 -4.02 20.74 -12.20
CA LYS A 11 -5.14 21.32 -11.44
C LYS A 11 -4.71 21.83 -10.08
N GLY A 12 -3.58 21.36 -9.58
CA GLY A 12 -2.96 21.78 -8.34
C GLY A 12 -1.61 21.11 -8.13
N SER A 13 -0.78 21.71 -7.29
CA SER A 13 0.53 21.20 -6.93
C SER A 13 0.90 21.63 -5.51
N LEU A 14 1.63 20.78 -4.81
CA LEU A 14 2.29 21.09 -3.54
C LEU A 14 3.66 20.44 -3.53
N VAL A 15 4.68 21.24 -3.31
CA VAL A 15 6.03 20.74 -3.02
C VAL A 15 6.34 21.08 -1.57
N ALA A 16 6.40 20.07 -0.72
CA ALA A 16 6.68 20.18 0.70
C ALA A 16 7.97 19.42 1.05
N PRO A 17 8.59 19.67 2.22
CA PRO A 17 9.80 18.97 2.64
C PRO A 17 9.63 17.44 2.77
N ASP A 18 8.41 16.98 3.01
CA ASP A 18 8.06 15.58 3.24
C ASP A 18 7.52 14.87 2.02
N ARG A 19 6.94 15.58 1.04
CA ARG A 19 6.32 14.99 -0.15
C ARG A 19 6.11 15.98 -1.29
N LEU A 20 5.95 15.44 -2.48
CA LEU A 20 5.34 16.10 -3.64
C LEU A 20 3.88 15.63 -3.78
N ARG A 21 2.96 16.55 -4.03
CA ARG A 21 1.59 16.26 -4.45
C ARG A 21 1.33 16.94 -5.79
N PHE A 22 0.72 16.21 -6.72
CA PHE A 22 0.38 16.73 -8.03
C PHE A 22 -1.04 16.30 -8.42
N ASP A 23 -1.92 17.29 -8.66
CA ASP A 23 -3.30 17.10 -9.05
C ASP A 23 -3.46 17.45 -10.53
N PHE A 24 -4.13 16.60 -11.30
CA PHE A 24 -4.26 16.78 -12.75
C PHE A 24 -5.53 16.15 -13.32
N SER A 25 -5.94 16.65 -14.50
CA SER A 25 -7.12 16.14 -15.22
C SER A 25 -6.85 14.74 -15.77
N HIS A 26 -7.59 13.73 -15.30
CA HIS A 26 -7.60 12.36 -15.83
C HIS A 26 -8.81 11.60 -15.31
N MET A 27 -9.53 10.92 -16.21
CA MET A 27 -10.82 10.29 -15.88
C MET A 27 -10.68 8.92 -15.23
N LYS A 28 -9.63 8.18 -15.57
CA LYS A 28 -9.43 6.79 -15.13
C LYS A 28 -8.39 6.67 -14.02
N PRO A 29 -8.41 5.60 -13.19
CA PRO A 29 -7.26 5.24 -12.35
C PRO A 29 -6.02 5.04 -13.22
N ILE A 30 -4.86 5.44 -12.69
CA ILE A 30 -3.57 5.18 -13.37
C ILE A 30 -3.19 3.74 -13.06
N THR A 31 -2.80 2.96 -14.08
CA THR A 31 -2.34 1.58 -13.86
C THR A 31 -0.95 1.54 -13.23
N ASN A 32 -0.57 0.41 -12.67
CA ASN A 32 0.77 0.24 -12.10
C ASN A 32 1.87 0.40 -13.17
N GLU A 33 1.64 -0.11 -14.38
CA GLU A 33 2.55 -0.01 -15.51
C GLU A 33 2.72 1.45 -15.96
N GLU A 34 1.64 2.24 -15.94
CA GLU A 34 1.68 3.68 -16.23
C GLU A 34 2.46 4.43 -15.16
N LEU A 35 2.26 4.12 -13.86
CA LEU A 35 3.03 4.71 -12.77
C LEU A 35 4.52 4.37 -12.87
N GLU A 36 4.86 3.12 -13.16
CA GLU A 36 6.26 2.69 -13.35
C GLU A 36 6.90 3.40 -14.54
N THR A 37 6.15 3.57 -15.63
CA THR A 37 6.61 4.32 -16.82
C THR A 37 6.86 5.79 -16.48
N ILE A 38 5.98 6.42 -15.68
CA ILE A 38 6.14 7.80 -15.22
C ILE A 38 7.38 7.92 -14.32
N ASP A 39 7.51 7.04 -13.33
CA ASP A 39 8.66 7.02 -12.41
C ASP A 39 9.98 6.85 -13.16
N LYS A 40 10.03 5.92 -14.13
CA LYS A 40 11.19 5.70 -14.98
C LYS A 40 11.55 6.95 -15.79
N LEU A 41 10.57 7.55 -16.45
CA LEU A 41 10.78 8.75 -17.26
C LEU A 41 11.28 9.92 -16.40
N VAL A 42 10.71 10.17 -15.23
CA VAL A 42 11.16 11.22 -14.31
C VAL A 42 12.60 10.97 -13.86
N ASN A 43 12.91 9.73 -13.44
CA ASN A 43 14.26 9.38 -13.00
C ASN A 43 15.30 9.47 -14.15
N GLU A 44 14.93 9.23 -15.39
CA GLU A 44 15.80 9.47 -16.55
C GLU A 44 16.18 10.96 -16.67
N TYR A 45 15.22 11.89 -16.52
CA TYR A 45 15.50 13.34 -16.55
C TYR A 45 16.30 13.81 -15.33
N VAL A 46 16.04 13.22 -14.16
CA VAL A 46 16.86 13.48 -12.96
C VAL A 46 18.29 13.01 -13.18
N SER A 47 18.49 11.79 -13.69
CA SER A 47 19.82 11.21 -13.93
C SER A 47 20.63 11.95 -15.00
N ASN A 48 19.96 12.55 -15.98
CA ASN A 48 20.60 13.37 -17.00
C ASN A 48 21.22 14.67 -16.45
N SER A 49 20.85 15.05 -15.23
CA SER A 49 21.44 16.15 -14.48
C SER A 49 21.57 17.44 -15.29
N SER A 50 20.49 17.87 -15.92
CA SER A 50 20.46 19.05 -16.78
C SER A 50 20.17 20.33 -15.99
N GLU A 51 20.76 21.45 -16.45
CA GLU A 51 20.50 22.78 -15.89
C GLU A 51 19.03 23.17 -16.03
N VAL A 52 18.48 23.80 -14.99
CA VAL A 52 17.16 24.42 -14.99
C VAL A 52 17.32 25.91 -15.26
N THR A 53 16.87 26.36 -16.43
CA THR A 53 17.01 27.73 -16.87
C THR A 53 15.74 28.55 -16.60
N THR A 54 15.93 29.80 -16.23
CA THR A 54 14.82 30.74 -15.99
C THR A 54 15.01 31.97 -16.88
N ARG A 55 13.94 32.40 -17.54
CA ARG A 55 13.92 33.60 -18.39
C ARG A 55 12.66 34.43 -18.13
N ILE A 56 12.80 35.74 -18.18
CA ILE A 56 11.67 36.69 -18.11
C ILE A 56 11.36 37.12 -19.53
N MET A 57 10.11 37.06 -19.91
CA MET A 57 9.62 37.49 -21.21
C MET A 57 8.12 37.81 -21.20
N THR A 58 7.57 38.39 -22.26
CA THR A 58 6.12 38.61 -22.36
C THR A 58 5.36 37.27 -22.50
N PRO A 59 4.12 37.16 -22.00
CA PRO A 59 3.33 35.92 -22.14
C PRO A 59 3.22 35.44 -23.59
N LYS A 60 3.07 36.35 -24.53
CA LYS A 60 3.01 36.06 -25.97
C LYS A 60 4.28 35.37 -26.46
N ALA A 61 5.45 35.94 -26.15
CA ALA A 61 6.75 35.36 -26.51
C ALA A 61 6.99 33.98 -25.86
N ALA A 62 6.50 33.77 -24.64
CA ALA A 62 6.60 32.52 -23.94
C ALA A 62 5.81 31.42 -24.66
N ILE A 63 4.53 31.71 -25.04
CA ILE A 63 3.67 30.76 -25.74
C ILE A 63 4.21 30.45 -27.14
N GLU A 64 4.72 31.44 -27.89
CA GLU A 64 5.35 31.28 -29.20
C GLU A 64 6.59 30.34 -29.11
N LYS A 65 7.30 30.34 -27.97
CA LYS A 65 8.40 29.42 -27.68
C LYS A 65 7.96 28.05 -27.14
N GLY A 66 6.64 27.79 -27.13
CA GLY A 66 6.08 26.50 -26.71
C GLY A 66 5.95 26.33 -25.20
N ALA A 67 6.02 27.42 -24.42
CA ALA A 67 5.80 27.30 -22.98
C ALA A 67 4.34 26.94 -22.67
N LEU A 68 4.15 26.00 -21.74
CA LEU A 68 2.84 25.66 -21.22
C LEU A 68 2.40 26.75 -20.25
N ALA A 69 1.23 27.32 -20.54
CA ALA A 69 0.55 28.29 -19.68
C ALA A 69 -0.68 27.64 -19.03
N PHE A 70 -1.02 28.04 -17.80
CA PHE A 70 -2.25 27.60 -17.17
C PHE A 70 -3.46 28.30 -17.81
N PHE A 71 -4.47 27.50 -18.13
CA PHE A 71 -5.72 28.04 -18.67
C PHE A 71 -6.45 28.86 -17.58
N GLY A 72 -6.75 30.10 -17.89
CA GLY A 72 -7.57 31.01 -17.04
C GLY A 72 -6.76 31.87 -16.07
N GLU A 73 -5.45 31.78 -16.03
CA GLU A 73 -4.63 32.74 -15.28
C GLU A 73 -4.44 34.04 -16.07
N LYS A 74 -4.59 35.18 -15.37
CA LYS A 74 -4.24 36.49 -15.90
C LYS A 74 -2.76 36.74 -15.63
N TYR A 75 -1.98 36.78 -16.69
CA TYR A 75 -0.57 37.10 -16.63
C TYR A 75 -0.35 38.62 -16.73
N GLY A 76 0.65 39.10 -15.99
CA GLY A 76 1.14 40.46 -16.13
C GLY A 76 1.86 40.73 -17.48
N GLU A 77 2.49 41.87 -17.60
CA GLU A 77 3.26 42.22 -18.80
C GLU A 77 4.45 41.31 -19.03
N GLU A 78 5.04 40.81 -17.94
CA GLU A 78 6.15 39.88 -17.96
C GLU A 78 5.84 38.60 -17.15
N VAL A 79 6.32 37.46 -17.63
CA VAL A 79 6.20 36.17 -17.00
C VAL A 79 7.57 35.48 -16.88
N ARG A 80 7.70 34.71 -15.84
CA ARG A 80 8.86 33.86 -15.62
C ARG A 80 8.65 32.52 -16.31
N VAL A 81 9.53 32.19 -17.26
CA VAL A 81 9.54 30.93 -17.99
C VAL A 81 10.65 30.06 -17.44
N VAL A 82 10.30 28.86 -16.98
CA VAL A 82 11.23 27.83 -16.47
C VAL A 82 11.33 26.72 -17.49
N SER A 83 12.55 26.37 -17.89
CA SER A 83 12.83 25.27 -18.81
C SER A 83 13.79 24.27 -18.20
N MET A 84 13.50 22.97 -18.35
CA MET A 84 14.27 21.89 -17.75
C MET A 84 14.33 20.65 -18.66
N GLY A 85 15.28 19.75 -18.36
CA GLY A 85 15.43 18.50 -19.09
C GLY A 85 15.90 18.72 -20.52
N LYS A 86 16.98 19.51 -20.70
CA LYS A 86 17.54 19.79 -22.03
C LYS A 86 18.04 18.50 -22.70
N GLN A 87 17.55 18.23 -23.89
CA GLN A 87 18.02 17.15 -24.76
C GLN A 87 18.26 17.74 -26.15
N LYS A 88 19.53 17.76 -26.59
CA LYS A 88 19.97 18.44 -27.82
C LYS A 88 19.54 19.91 -27.78
N ASP A 89 18.70 20.34 -28.70
CA ASP A 89 18.23 21.73 -28.83
C ASP A 89 16.84 21.99 -28.24
N ALA A 90 16.23 20.99 -27.58
CA ALA A 90 14.89 21.09 -26.99
C ALA A 90 14.91 20.82 -25.48
N TYR A 91 13.94 21.41 -24.78
CA TYR A 91 13.67 21.10 -23.37
C TYR A 91 12.54 20.09 -23.25
N PHE A 92 12.61 19.24 -22.24
CA PHE A 92 11.50 18.31 -21.90
C PHE A 92 10.26 19.07 -21.45
N SER A 93 10.47 20.08 -20.58
CA SER A 93 9.42 20.95 -20.09
C SER A 93 9.85 22.40 -20.21
N THR A 94 8.93 23.25 -20.67
CA THR A 94 9.03 24.71 -20.65
C THR A 94 7.68 25.24 -20.20
N GLU A 95 7.62 25.91 -19.04
CA GLU A 95 6.36 26.28 -18.38
C GLU A 95 6.46 27.68 -17.79
N LEU A 96 5.31 28.36 -17.71
CA LEU A 96 5.18 29.59 -16.93
C LEU A 96 5.07 29.19 -15.46
N CYS A 97 6.07 29.56 -14.65
CA CYS A 97 6.08 29.19 -13.24
C CYS A 97 6.74 30.25 -12.37
N GLY A 98 5.99 30.76 -11.38
CA GLY A 98 6.50 31.70 -10.37
C GLY A 98 7.19 31.04 -9.16
N GLY A 99 7.12 29.70 -9.02
CA GLY A 99 7.64 28.96 -7.89
C GLY A 99 9.18 28.88 -7.86
N THR A 100 9.71 28.32 -6.76
CA THR A 100 11.13 28.01 -6.63
C THR A 100 11.47 26.69 -7.30
N HIS A 101 12.63 26.60 -7.90
CA HIS A 101 13.11 25.41 -8.61
C HIS A 101 14.56 25.09 -8.21
N VAL A 102 14.94 23.81 -8.31
CA VAL A 102 16.32 23.39 -8.24
C VAL A 102 17.13 24.01 -9.39
N LYS A 103 18.43 24.16 -9.23
CA LYS A 103 19.32 24.65 -10.29
C LYS A 103 19.63 23.59 -11.32
N ASN A 104 19.62 22.35 -10.91
CA ASN A 104 19.91 21.18 -11.73
C ASN A 104 18.91 20.07 -11.44
N THR A 105 18.45 19.34 -12.47
CA THR A 105 17.50 18.25 -12.30
C THR A 105 18.05 17.12 -11.44
N GLY A 106 19.37 16.91 -11.43
CA GLY A 106 20.07 15.95 -10.58
C GLY A 106 19.92 16.22 -9.08
N ASP A 107 19.69 17.47 -8.68
CA ASP A 107 19.51 17.86 -7.27
C ASP A 107 18.22 17.28 -6.65
N ILE A 108 17.28 16.79 -7.48
CA ILE A 108 16.02 16.18 -7.05
C ILE A 108 16.27 14.82 -6.37
N GLY A 109 17.27 14.06 -6.84
CA GLY A 109 17.52 12.70 -6.38
C GLY A 109 16.48 11.69 -6.87
N LYS A 110 16.50 10.49 -6.34
CA LYS A 110 15.62 9.40 -6.77
C LYS A 110 14.16 9.72 -6.47
N PHE A 111 13.32 9.65 -7.49
CA PHE A 111 11.88 9.92 -7.43
C PHE A 111 11.07 8.61 -7.43
N LYS A 112 9.98 8.55 -6.65
CA LYS A 112 9.02 7.45 -6.66
C LYS A 112 7.61 7.93 -6.33
N THR A 113 6.65 7.58 -7.17
CA THR A 113 5.22 7.72 -6.87
C THR A 113 4.83 6.70 -5.80
N VAL A 114 4.19 7.15 -4.71
CA VAL A 114 3.83 6.32 -3.56
C VAL A 114 2.33 6.15 -3.39
N SER A 115 1.53 7.06 -3.90
CA SER A 115 0.07 6.96 -3.84
C SER A 115 -0.61 7.61 -5.03
N GLN A 116 -1.85 7.18 -5.32
CA GLN A 116 -2.77 7.85 -6.21
C GLN A 116 -4.19 7.80 -5.66
N SER A 117 -4.97 8.83 -5.93
CA SER A 117 -6.38 8.93 -5.54
C SER A 117 -7.18 9.77 -6.52
N SER A 118 -8.51 9.66 -6.45
CA SER A 118 -9.43 10.61 -7.08
C SER A 118 -9.81 11.66 -6.06
N ILE A 119 -9.77 12.95 -6.44
CA ILE A 119 -10.12 14.05 -5.53
C ILE A 119 -11.37 14.81 -5.99
N ALA A 120 -11.71 14.70 -7.27
CA ALA A 120 -12.94 15.21 -7.86
C ALA A 120 -13.25 14.45 -9.15
N ALA A 121 -14.43 14.68 -9.73
CA ALA A 121 -14.78 14.14 -11.03
C ALA A 121 -13.75 14.57 -12.09
N GLY A 122 -13.08 13.60 -12.70
CA GLY A 122 -12.06 13.85 -13.72
C GLY A 122 -10.75 14.46 -13.22
N VAL A 123 -10.50 14.48 -11.89
CA VAL A 123 -9.25 14.97 -11.31
C VAL A 123 -8.59 13.87 -10.46
N ARG A 124 -7.37 13.53 -10.82
CA ARG A 124 -6.53 12.57 -10.11
C ARG A 124 -5.44 13.28 -9.35
N ARG A 125 -5.08 12.70 -8.22
CA ARG A 125 -3.95 13.12 -7.38
C ARG A 125 -2.93 12.00 -7.35
N VAL A 126 -1.66 12.38 -7.51
CA VAL A 126 -0.52 11.53 -7.18
C VAL A 126 0.31 12.17 -6.08
N GLU A 127 0.87 11.34 -5.21
CA GLU A 127 1.88 11.76 -4.26
C GLU A 127 3.18 11.02 -4.56
N ALA A 128 4.29 11.72 -4.44
CA ALA A 128 5.61 11.17 -4.70
C ALA A 128 6.60 11.61 -3.61
N LEU A 129 7.63 10.80 -3.43
CA LEU A 129 8.73 11.02 -2.52
C LEU A 129 10.04 11.05 -3.29
N ILE A 130 11.03 11.73 -2.72
CA ILE A 130 12.38 11.80 -3.25
C ILE A 130 13.40 11.38 -2.19
N ASP A 131 14.51 10.80 -2.67
CA ASP A 131 15.75 10.53 -1.93
C ASP A 131 15.56 10.07 -0.46
N LYS A 132 15.79 10.98 0.51
CA LYS A 132 15.77 10.67 1.94
C LYS A 132 14.44 10.13 2.42
N GLN A 133 13.36 10.79 2.07
CA GLN A 133 11.99 10.39 2.46
C GLN A 133 11.64 9.01 1.90
N LEU A 134 12.10 8.74 0.67
CA LEU A 134 11.89 7.42 0.05
C LEU A 134 12.66 6.33 0.81
N LYS A 135 13.91 6.57 1.21
CA LYS A 135 14.71 5.64 2.04
C LYS A 135 14.06 5.36 3.38
N ASP A 136 13.54 6.39 4.06
CA ASP A 136 12.87 6.26 5.35
C ASP A 136 11.57 5.43 5.22
N VAL A 137 10.78 5.65 4.18
CA VAL A 137 9.55 4.87 3.92
C VAL A 137 9.88 3.41 3.61
N ILE A 138 10.88 3.15 2.78
CA ILE A 138 11.33 1.77 2.47
C ILE A 138 11.78 1.06 3.75
N LYS A 139 12.66 1.69 4.54
CA LYS A 139 13.15 1.14 5.81
C LYS A 139 12.03 0.83 6.80
N ASN A 140 11.05 1.74 6.92
CA ASN A 140 9.90 1.52 7.79
C ASN A 140 9.01 0.37 7.29
N LYS A 141 8.80 0.26 5.98
CA LYS A 141 8.04 -0.84 5.38
C LYS A 141 8.71 -2.20 5.60
N GLU A 142 10.02 -2.27 5.40
CA GLU A 142 10.81 -3.49 5.68
C GLU A 142 10.73 -3.88 7.16
N LYS A 143 10.84 -2.92 8.07
CA LYS A 143 10.70 -3.16 9.51
C LYS A 143 9.30 -3.67 9.89
N LEU A 144 8.24 -3.09 9.31
CA LEU A 144 6.87 -3.56 9.55
C LEU A 144 6.65 -4.97 9.00
N LEU A 145 7.22 -5.28 7.84
CA LEU A 145 7.14 -6.60 7.24
C LEU A 145 7.86 -7.64 8.11
N SER A 146 9.07 -7.34 8.57
CA SER A 146 9.83 -8.24 9.46
C SER A 146 9.11 -8.50 10.78
N LEU A 147 8.50 -7.47 11.40
CA LEU A 147 7.69 -7.61 12.61
C LEU A 147 6.43 -8.47 12.38
N SER A 148 5.79 -8.35 11.22
CA SER A 148 4.64 -9.20 10.85
C SER A 148 5.08 -10.65 10.71
N THR A 149 6.18 -10.90 10.01
CA THR A 149 6.73 -12.26 9.83
C THR A 149 7.10 -12.90 11.17
N GLN A 150 7.75 -12.16 12.07
CA GLN A 150 8.08 -12.65 13.42
C GLN A 150 6.85 -13.05 14.22
N LYS A 151 5.78 -12.23 14.19
CA LYS A 151 4.50 -12.56 14.85
C LYS A 151 3.86 -13.82 14.29
N ASP A 152 3.87 -13.98 12.98
CA ASP A 152 3.33 -15.17 12.32
C ASP A 152 4.12 -16.40 12.72
N GLU A 153 5.47 -16.34 12.79
CA GLU A 153 6.34 -17.42 13.26
C GLU A 153 6.11 -17.78 14.74
N GLU A 154 5.94 -16.78 15.62
CA GLU A 154 5.60 -16.98 17.02
C GLU A 154 4.25 -17.70 17.16
N THR A 155 3.23 -17.25 16.40
CA THR A 155 1.90 -17.89 16.37
C THR A 155 1.99 -19.35 15.93
N ILE A 156 2.78 -19.64 14.90
CA ILE A 156 3.02 -21.03 14.44
C ILE A 156 3.63 -21.88 15.54
N LYS A 157 4.63 -21.36 16.27
CA LYS A 157 5.27 -22.07 17.39
C LYS A 157 4.27 -22.37 18.52
N GLU A 158 3.44 -21.38 18.88
CA GLU A 158 2.42 -21.56 19.91
C GLU A 158 1.38 -22.61 19.53
N LEU A 159 0.80 -22.50 18.33
CA LEU A 159 -0.19 -23.47 17.81
C LEU A 159 0.43 -24.88 17.70
N SER A 160 1.64 -25.00 17.21
CA SER A 160 2.37 -26.26 17.11
C SER A 160 2.58 -26.90 18.49
N SER A 161 2.98 -26.11 19.49
CA SER A 161 3.16 -26.58 20.88
C SER A 161 1.84 -27.09 21.48
N GLN A 162 0.73 -26.40 21.23
CA GLN A 162 -0.60 -26.81 21.71
C GLN A 162 -1.05 -28.11 21.03
N ILE A 163 -0.83 -28.27 19.73
CA ILE A 163 -1.14 -29.50 18.98
C ILE A 163 -0.34 -30.68 19.53
N ILE A 164 0.96 -30.49 19.79
CA ILE A 164 1.82 -31.54 20.37
C ILE A 164 1.34 -31.96 21.76
N LYS A 165 0.94 -31.00 22.62
CA LYS A 165 0.38 -31.27 23.96
C LYS A 165 -0.89 -32.12 23.89
N LEU A 166 -1.67 -32.01 22.84
CA LEU A 166 -2.87 -32.83 22.59
C LEU A 166 -2.58 -34.13 21.83
N GLY A 167 -1.29 -34.50 21.66
CA GLY A 167 -0.87 -35.73 21.00
C GLY A 167 -0.91 -35.69 19.47
N GLY A 168 -1.13 -34.53 18.89
CA GLY A 168 -1.13 -34.30 17.42
C GLY A 168 0.28 -34.04 16.86
N LYS A 169 0.42 -34.14 15.54
CA LYS A 169 1.62 -33.74 14.81
C LYS A 169 1.30 -32.48 13.99
N PRO A 170 1.92 -31.31 14.30
CA PRO A 170 1.65 -30.08 13.55
C PRO A 170 2.13 -30.22 12.09
N ASN A 171 1.29 -29.84 11.14
CA ASN A 171 1.67 -29.80 9.72
C ASN A 171 2.07 -28.37 9.35
N VAL A 172 3.36 -28.17 9.06
CA VAL A 172 3.97 -26.88 8.69
C VAL A 172 4.51 -26.89 7.23
N ASP A 173 4.09 -27.85 6.41
CA ASP A 173 4.59 -28.04 5.04
C ASP A 173 3.94 -27.06 4.06
N ASN A 174 4.12 -25.75 4.27
CA ASN A 174 3.74 -24.71 3.31
C ASN A 174 4.74 -23.56 3.36
N LYS A 175 4.82 -22.77 2.28
CA LYS A 175 5.64 -21.55 2.19
C LYS A 175 4.91 -20.32 2.68
N ASP A 176 3.58 -20.34 2.74
CA ASP A 176 2.76 -19.21 3.21
C ASP A 176 2.45 -19.38 4.70
N LEU A 177 3.05 -18.51 5.54
CA LEU A 177 2.88 -18.51 6.99
C LEU A 177 1.41 -18.36 7.42
N LYS A 178 0.62 -17.58 6.70
CA LYS A 178 -0.81 -17.38 7.00
C LYS A 178 -1.63 -18.63 6.73
N GLU A 179 -1.28 -19.37 5.69
CA GLU A 179 -1.92 -20.65 5.39
C GLU A 179 -1.53 -21.72 6.41
N ILE A 180 -0.28 -21.75 6.86
CA ILE A 180 0.17 -22.61 7.96
C ILE A 180 -0.66 -22.30 9.22
N ILE A 181 -0.76 -21.06 9.64
CA ILE A 181 -1.54 -20.64 10.83
C ILE A 181 -2.98 -21.10 10.72
N LYS A 182 -3.63 -20.89 9.57
CA LYS A 182 -5.01 -21.31 9.32
C LYS A 182 -5.17 -22.83 9.45
N ASN A 183 -4.24 -23.60 8.92
CA ASN A 183 -4.28 -25.06 8.96
C ASN A 183 -4.04 -25.60 10.37
N LEU A 184 -3.05 -25.06 11.09
CA LEU A 184 -2.78 -25.40 12.49
C LEU A 184 -3.96 -25.04 13.41
N SER A 185 -4.60 -23.89 13.21
CA SER A 185 -5.78 -23.50 13.98
C SER A 185 -6.95 -24.48 13.80
N ARG A 186 -7.19 -24.94 12.57
CA ARG A 186 -8.19 -25.98 12.28
C ARG A 186 -7.84 -27.31 12.92
N GLN A 187 -6.58 -27.73 12.84
CA GLN A 187 -6.10 -28.97 13.43
C GLN A 187 -6.24 -28.94 14.96
N LEU A 188 -5.91 -27.81 15.59
CA LEU A 188 -6.07 -27.63 17.04
C LEU A 188 -7.54 -27.70 17.45
N GLU A 189 -8.47 -27.05 16.70
CA GLU A 189 -9.91 -27.14 16.95
C GLU A 189 -10.40 -28.60 16.89
N GLN A 190 -9.98 -29.35 15.88
CA GLN A 190 -10.35 -30.77 15.73
C GLN A 190 -9.84 -31.64 16.88
N LEU A 191 -8.59 -31.43 17.32
CA LEU A 191 -8.00 -32.18 18.43
C LEU A 191 -8.67 -31.85 19.76
N ASN A 192 -9.00 -30.58 20.01
CA ASN A 192 -9.77 -30.17 21.19
C ASN A 192 -11.14 -30.84 21.23
N VAL A 193 -11.88 -30.83 20.12
CA VAL A 193 -13.16 -31.51 20.01
C VAL A 193 -13.02 -33.01 20.28
N SER A 194 -12.01 -33.66 19.68
CA SER A 194 -11.76 -35.10 19.87
C SER A 194 -11.40 -35.44 21.32
N SER A 195 -10.57 -34.62 21.98
CA SER A 195 -10.20 -34.81 23.38
C SER A 195 -11.40 -34.71 24.32
N VAL A 196 -12.29 -33.72 24.08
CA VAL A 196 -13.52 -33.58 24.89
C VAL A 196 -14.48 -34.76 24.65
N LEU A 197 -14.58 -35.26 23.42
CA LEU A 197 -15.46 -36.39 23.09
C LEU A 197 -14.95 -37.75 23.64
N GLN A 198 -13.62 -37.91 23.74
CA GLN A 198 -13.04 -39.14 24.30
C GLN A 198 -13.27 -39.30 25.80
N ASP A 199 -13.39 -38.20 26.53
CA ASP A 199 -13.60 -38.23 27.98
C ASP A 199 -15.08 -37.89 28.32
N LYS A 200 -16.00 -38.75 27.84
CA LYS A 200 -17.45 -38.62 28.06
C LYS A 200 -17.84 -38.60 29.55
N THR A 201 -16.93 -39.01 30.44
CA THR A 201 -17.20 -39.04 31.89
C THR A 201 -16.71 -37.79 32.63
N LYS A 202 -15.89 -36.99 32.00
CA LYS A 202 -15.32 -35.77 32.58
C LYS A 202 -16.38 -34.69 32.73
N ASN A 203 -16.39 -34.02 33.89
CA ASN A 203 -17.27 -32.92 34.19
C ASN A 203 -18.77 -33.27 34.27
N ILE A 204 -19.14 -34.51 34.59
CA ILE A 204 -20.50 -34.83 34.94
C ILE A 204 -20.84 -34.12 36.26
N ILE A 205 -21.92 -33.32 36.26
CA ILE A 205 -22.43 -32.59 37.42
C ILE A 205 -23.39 -33.50 38.22
N LYS A 206 -24.27 -34.16 37.52
CA LYS A 206 -25.30 -35.01 38.12
C LYS A 206 -25.85 -36.00 37.08
N ASP A 207 -26.02 -37.28 37.50
CA ASP A 207 -26.87 -38.25 36.81
C ASP A 207 -28.14 -38.42 37.62
N ASP A 208 -29.31 -38.43 37.00
CA ASP A 208 -30.62 -38.52 37.61
C ASP A 208 -31.55 -39.44 36.80
N LYS A 209 -32.65 -39.87 37.40
CA LYS A 209 -33.68 -40.63 36.73
C LYS A 209 -35.04 -39.99 36.93
N ILE A 210 -35.58 -39.38 35.87
CA ILE A 210 -36.84 -38.68 35.88
C ILE A 210 -37.83 -39.50 35.01
N ASN A 211 -38.95 -39.94 35.60
CA ASN A 211 -39.97 -40.73 34.89
C ASN A 211 -39.40 -41.95 34.12
N ASN A 212 -38.48 -42.68 34.74
CA ASN A 212 -37.77 -43.84 34.17
C ASN A 212 -36.79 -43.48 33.02
N ILE A 213 -36.56 -42.21 32.72
CA ILE A 213 -35.58 -41.72 31.74
C ILE A 213 -34.31 -41.34 32.49
N LYS A 214 -33.16 -41.85 32.04
CA LYS A 214 -31.85 -41.42 32.56
C LYS A 214 -31.51 -40.03 32.01
N VAL A 215 -31.26 -39.08 32.90
CA VAL A 215 -30.88 -37.70 32.55
C VAL A 215 -29.48 -37.41 33.09
N ARG A 216 -28.61 -36.89 32.25
CA ARG A 216 -27.26 -36.50 32.63
C ARG A 216 -27.10 -35.00 32.48
N PHE A 217 -26.59 -34.36 33.52
CA PHE A 217 -26.17 -32.96 33.52
C PHE A 217 -24.63 -32.92 33.45
N GLN A 218 -24.11 -32.36 32.38
CA GLN A 218 -22.67 -32.27 32.15
C GLN A 218 -22.26 -30.86 31.79
N LYS A 219 -21.17 -30.34 32.40
CA LYS A 219 -20.56 -29.05 32.00
C LYS A 219 -19.60 -29.30 30.87
N VAL A 220 -19.81 -28.67 29.73
CA VAL A 220 -18.94 -28.75 28.57
C VAL A 220 -18.27 -27.40 28.36
N GLN A 221 -16.94 -27.40 28.24
CA GLN A 221 -16.12 -26.24 27.90
C GLN A 221 -15.40 -26.55 26.60
N ASP A 222 -15.13 -25.50 25.81
CA ASP A 222 -14.35 -25.55 24.57
C ASP A 222 -14.90 -26.44 23.45
N LEU A 223 -16.22 -26.77 23.50
CA LEU A 223 -16.90 -27.50 22.44
C LEU A 223 -17.85 -26.58 21.66
N PRO A 224 -17.69 -26.43 20.33
CA PRO A 224 -18.62 -25.64 19.52
C PRO A 224 -20.05 -26.17 19.62
N PRO A 225 -21.10 -25.31 19.62
CA PRO A 225 -22.49 -25.74 19.74
C PRO A 225 -22.92 -26.81 18.71
N LYS A 226 -22.38 -26.78 17.51
CA LYS A 226 -22.60 -27.78 16.43
C LYS A 226 -22.15 -29.19 16.80
N ASP A 227 -21.17 -29.33 17.71
CA ASP A 227 -20.58 -30.62 18.10
C ASP A 227 -21.16 -31.16 19.41
N LEU A 228 -21.99 -30.40 20.12
CA LEU A 228 -22.64 -30.84 21.37
C LEU A 228 -23.47 -32.13 21.20
N ARG A 229 -24.09 -32.32 20.03
CA ARG A 229 -24.89 -33.55 19.75
C ARG A 229 -24.03 -34.82 19.80
N LYS A 230 -22.74 -34.74 19.46
CA LYS A 230 -21.83 -35.89 19.47
C LYS A 230 -21.50 -36.41 20.88
N LEU A 231 -21.84 -35.66 21.93
CA LEU A 231 -21.72 -36.11 23.34
C LEU A 231 -22.86 -36.97 23.80
N VAL A 232 -24.01 -36.91 23.12
CA VAL A 232 -25.27 -37.56 23.55
C VAL A 232 -25.42 -38.94 22.91
N ASP A 233 -24.78 -39.15 21.77
CA ASP A 233 -24.72 -40.42 21.05
C ASP A 233 -23.59 -41.32 21.61
#